data_22abe9679397b9471a24a283c211ed07
#
_entry.id   22abe9679397b9471a24a283c211ed07
#
_cell.length_a   1.000
_cell.length_b   1.000
_cell.length_c   1.000
_cell.angle_alpha   90.00
_cell.angle_beta   90.00
_cell.angle_gamma   90.00
#
_symmetry.space_group_name_H-M   'P 1'
#
loop_
_entity.id
_entity.type
_entity.pdbx_description
1 polymer ?
#
loop_
_entity_poly.entity_id
_entity_poly.type
_entity_poly.pdbx_seq_one_letter_code
_entity_poly.pdbx_strand_id
1 'polypeptide(L)'
;MPQGTENHDRILAYVAPFVLYVVPTMMESTGWLGLSYEVICTAKGILSAAALWWFRRHYPAFSIVGLRLAITAGVLGCVIWVALESLQSTLPGIRQFSAWLFQGNRVGFDPFADGGLSAWKISFVVVRLIELAVIVPLAEELFWRGFLARYLIADDFESVSHGDFTLFSFLVVTIAFASAHPEFLAATVWGMMINALYRKTRNLWACVTMHAVTNGLLGGYILFTNNWHLW
;
A
#
# COMPACT_ATOMS: atom_id res chain seq x y z
N MET A 1 2.25 20.98 29.21
CA MET A 1 1.57 20.93 27.91
C MET A 1 0.45 19.94 28.00
N PRO A 2 -0.73 20.17 27.44
CA PRO A 2 -1.86 19.26 27.62
C PRO A 2 -1.60 17.92 26.93
N GLN A 3 -1.77 16.82 27.63
CA GLN A 3 -1.66 15.43 27.13
C GLN A 3 -2.47 15.15 25.85
N GLY A 4 -3.49 15.96 25.56
CA GLY A 4 -4.30 15.84 24.38
C GLY A 4 -3.60 16.18 23.06
N THR A 5 -2.69 17.14 23.03
CA THR A 5 -1.98 17.56 21.81
C THR A 5 -0.91 16.57 21.38
N GLU A 6 -0.21 15.95 22.32
CA GLU A 6 0.78 14.91 22.00
C GLU A 6 0.15 13.64 21.40
N ASN A 7 -1.03 13.25 21.87
CA ASN A 7 -1.72 12.08 21.32
C ASN A 7 -2.23 12.33 19.89
N HIS A 8 -2.68 13.55 19.57
CA HIS A 8 -3.08 13.91 18.22
C HIS A 8 -1.92 13.88 17.23
N ASP A 9 -0.75 14.42 17.60
CA ASP A 9 0.43 14.43 16.72
C ASP A 9 0.93 13.00 16.41
N ARG A 10 0.82 12.10 17.38
CA ARG A 10 1.19 10.68 17.20
C ARG A 10 0.26 9.97 16.22
N ILE A 11 -1.06 10.11 16.37
CA ILE A 11 -2.03 9.54 15.43
C ILE A 11 -1.81 10.13 14.02
N LEU A 12 -1.65 11.45 13.91
CA LEU A 12 -1.40 12.12 12.64
C LEU A 12 -0.13 11.60 11.96
N ALA A 13 0.92 11.29 12.71
CA ALA A 13 2.15 10.76 12.15
C ALA A 13 1.96 9.45 11.39
N TYR A 14 1.07 8.59 11.88
CA TYR A 14 0.81 7.29 11.26
C TYR A 14 -0.32 7.33 10.21
N VAL A 15 -1.23 8.30 10.30
CA VAL A 15 -2.43 8.37 9.45
C VAL A 15 -2.24 9.33 8.28
N ALA A 16 -1.63 10.50 8.49
CA ALA A 16 -1.58 11.54 7.47
C ALA A 16 -0.86 11.12 6.18
N PRO A 17 0.30 10.43 6.19
CA PRO A 17 0.95 9.99 4.96
C PRO A 17 0.07 9.08 4.11
N PHE A 18 -0.67 8.18 4.74
CA PHE A 18 -1.60 7.26 4.08
C PHE A 18 -2.79 8.02 3.49
N VAL A 19 -3.43 8.90 4.25
CA VAL A 19 -4.59 9.68 3.79
C VAL A 19 -4.22 10.60 2.62
N LEU A 20 -3.06 11.26 2.69
CA LEU A 20 -2.55 12.13 1.62
C LEU A 20 -2.23 11.35 0.32
N TYR A 21 -2.03 10.05 0.41
CA TYR A 21 -1.85 9.19 -0.76
C TYR A 21 -3.19 8.65 -1.27
N VAL A 22 -4.03 8.08 -0.39
CA VAL A 22 -5.25 7.35 -0.77
C VAL A 22 -6.36 8.28 -1.23
N VAL A 23 -6.57 9.42 -0.57
CA VAL A 23 -7.67 10.33 -0.94
C VAL A 23 -7.51 10.86 -2.38
N PRO A 24 -6.34 11.38 -2.80
CA PRO A 24 -6.15 11.75 -4.20
C PRO A 24 -6.28 10.57 -5.17
N THR A 25 -5.88 9.34 -4.77
CA THR A 25 -6.07 8.15 -5.60
C THR A 25 -7.54 7.87 -5.90
N MET A 26 -8.43 8.07 -4.92
CA MET A 26 -9.88 7.95 -5.15
C MET A 26 -10.41 9.02 -6.10
N MET A 27 -9.75 10.16 -6.20
CA MET A 27 -10.15 11.27 -7.08
C MET A 27 -9.61 11.11 -8.51
N GLU A 28 -8.57 10.31 -8.73
CA GLU A 28 -8.00 10.05 -10.06
C GLU A 28 -9.04 9.52 -11.05
N SER A 29 -9.91 8.60 -10.60
CA SER A 29 -10.94 7.98 -11.44
C SER A 29 -12.09 8.91 -11.82
N THR A 30 -12.27 10.02 -11.09
CA THR A 30 -13.43 10.90 -11.27
C THR A 30 -13.19 12.05 -12.26
N GLY A 31 -11.93 12.32 -12.62
CA GLY A 31 -11.56 13.50 -13.42
C GLY A 31 -11.95 14.85 -12.78
N TRP A 32 -12.31 14.84 -11.50
CA TRP A 32 -12.95 15.96 -10.79
C TRP A 32 -12.15 17.26 -10.80
N LEU A 33 -10.82 17.17 -10.88
CA LEU A 33 -9.95 18.36 -10.88
C LEU A 33 -9.53 18.80 -12.29
N GLY A 34 -9.90 18.08 -13.35
CA GLY A 34 -9.42 18.37 -14.72
C GLY A 34 -7.90 18.25 -14.88
N LEU A 35 -7.22 17.63 -13.91
CA LEU A 35 -5.78 17.39 -13.93
C LEU A 35 -5.45 16.05 -14.60
N SER A 36 -4.27 15.96 -15.24
CA SER A 36 -3.82 14.69 -15.79
C SER A 36 -3.45 13.68 -14.68
N TYR A 37 -3.52 12.40 -15.03
CA TYR A 37 -3.16 11.30 -14.13
C TYR A 37 -1.75 11.48 -13.55
N GLU A 38 -0.78 11.88 -14.39
CA GLU A 38 0.61 12.05 -13.98
C GLU A 38 0.79 13.16 -12.94
N VAL A 39 0.02 14.24 -13.08
CA VAL A 39 0.06 15.37 -12.12
C VAL A 39 -0.49 14.93 -10.78
N ILE A 40 -1.65 14.28 -10.75
CA ILE A 40 -2.26 13.82 -9.49
C ILE A 40 -1.36 12.77 -8.83
N CYS A 41 -0.85 11.82 -9.62
CA CYS A 41 0.04 10.76 -9.14
C CYS A 41 1.30 11.35 -8.50
N THR A 42 2.01 12.22 -9.19
CA THR A 42 3.23 12.87 -8.67
C THR A 42 2.93 13.73 -7.44
N ALA A 43 1.82 14.47 -7.44
CA ALA A 43 1.44 15.33 -6.31
C ALA A 43 1.16 14.52 -5.04
N LYS A 44 0.39 13.44 -5.11
CA LYS A 44 0.11 12.58 -3.95
C LYS A 44 1.37 11.92 -3.38
N GLY A 45 2.27 11.47 -4.27
CA GLY A 45 3.57 10.93 -3.88
C GLY A 45 4.42 11.95 -3.11
N ILE A 46 4.51 13.18 -3.62
CA ILE A 46 5.25 14.28 -2.96
C ILE A 46 4.61 14.63 -1.61
N LEU A 47 3.30 14.76 -1.53
CA LEU A 47 2.59 15.09 -0.29
C LEU A 47 2.78 14.01 0.77
N SER A 48 2.64 12.75 0.39
CA SER A 48 2.87 11.63 1.29
C SER A 48 4.34 11.55 1.75
N ALA A 49 5.30 11.73 0.84
CA ALA A 49 6.72 11.76 1.17
C ALA A 49 7.07 12.92 2.10
N ALA A 50 6.50 14.10 1.88
CA ALA A 50 6.68 15.26 2.76
C ALA A 50 6.13 14.99 4.17
N ALA A 51 4.95 14.37 4.28
CA ALA A 51 4.38 13.97 5.56
C ALA A 51 5.24 12.91 6.26
N LEU A 52 5.70 11.87 5.53
CA LEU A 52 6.63 10.86 6.06
C LEU A 52 7.91 11.50 6.62
N TRP A 53 8.48 12.45 5.89
CA TRP A 53 9.65 13.19 6.33
C TRP A 53 9.38 14.06 7.55
N TRP A 54 8.25 14.78 7.56
CA TRP A 54 7.85 15.66 8.68
C TRP A 54 7.72 14.87 9.97
N PHE A 55 7.02 13.74 9.93
CA PHE A 55 6.74 12.91 11.08
C PHE A 55 7.80 11.84 11.39
N ARG A 56 8.93 11.80 10.69
CA ARG A 56 9.93 10.71 10.80
C ARG A 56 10.45 10.42 12.21
N ARG A 57 10.33 11.39 13.13
CA ARG A 57 10.77 11.24 14.53
C ARG A 57 9.80 10.42 15.39
N HIS A 58 8.58 10.19 14.91
CA HIS A 58 7.56 9.40 15.58
C HIS A 58 7.61 7.91 15.19
N TYR A 59 8.39 7.55 14.19
CA TYR A 59 8.46 6.18 13.71
C TYR A 59 9.47 5.35 14.50
N PRO A 60 9.25 4.01 14.63
CA PRO A 60 10.19 3.15 15.33
C PRO A 60 11.56 3.15 14.64
N ALA A 61 12.62 2.98 15.42
CA ALA A 61 13.96 2.83 14.90
C ALA A 61 14.03 1.67 13.88
N PHE A 62 14.83 1.86 12.83
CA PHE A 62 15.02 0.83 11.81
C PHE A 62 15.58 -0.46 12.43
N SER A 63 15.02 -1.60 12.03
CA SER A 63 15.43 -2.91 12.51
C SER A 63 15.55 -3.90 11.37
N ILE A 64 16.63 -4.67 11.35
CA ILE A 64 16.92 -5.71 10.37
C ILE A 64 16.29 -7.07 10.70
N VAL A 65 15.63 -7.18 11.84
CA VAL A 65 15.02 -8.45 12.29
C VAL A 65 13.98 -8.92 11.29
N GLY A 66 14.16 -10.13 10.80
CA GLY A 66 13.21 -10.74 9.85
C GLY A 66 13.31 -10.28 8.40
N LEU A 67 14.24 -9.40 8.01
CA LEU A 67 14.33 -8.86 6.63
C LEU A 67 14.53 -9.96 5.57
N ARG A 68 15.31 -11.01 5.85
CA ARG A 68 15.46 -12.14 4.91
C ARG A 68 14.13 -12.82 4.65
N LEU A 69 13.37 -13.09 5.72
CA LEU A 69 12.02 -13.66 5.62
C LEU A 69 11.07 -12.70 4.87
N ALA A 70 11.18 -11.40 5.15
CA ALA A 70 10.38 -10.38 4.48
C ALA A 70 10.65 -10.32 2.98
N ILE A 71 11.91 -10.36 2.55
CA ILE A 71 12.28 -10.41 1.13
C ILE A 71 11.71 -11.65 0.46
N THR A 72 11.89 -12.83 1.07
CA THR A 72 11.33 -14.09 0.53
C THR A 72 9.80 -14.03 0.45
N ALA A 73 9.14 -13.54 1.51
CA ALA A 73 7.70 -13.37 1.52
C ALA A 73 7.21 -12.34 0.50
N GLY A 74 7.99 -11.28 0.25
CA GLY A 74 7.70 -10.27 -0.76
C GLY A 74 7.77 -10.83 -2.19
N VAL A 75 8.78 -11.64 -2.50
CA VAL A 75 8.88 -12.34 -3.80
C VAL A 75 7.70 -13.29 -4.00
N LEU A 76 7.41 -14.14 -3.01
CA LEU A 76 6.26 -15.04 -3.05
C LEU A 76 4.94 -14.27 -3.13
N GLY A 77 4.84 -13.14 -2.42
CA GLY A 77 3.70 -12.26 -2.44
C GLY A 77 3.40 -11.71 -3.83
N CYS A 78 4.42 -11.30 -4.59
CA CYS A 78 4.26 -10.87 -5.97
C CYS A 78 3.74 -12.00 -6.87
N VAL A 79 4.33 -13.19 -6.79
CA VAL A 79 3.89 -14.36 -7.57
C VAL A 79 2.43 -14.71 -7.27
N ILE A 80 2.07 -14.74 -5.97
CA ILE A 80 0.71 -15.03 -5.52
C ILE A 80 -0.25 -13.94 -5.99
N TRP A 81 0.14 -12.67 -5.92
CA TRP A 81 -0.69 -11.55 -6.37
C TRP A 81 -1.06 -11.68 -7.83
N VAL A 82 -0.06 -11.86 -8.71
CA VAL A 82 -0.28 -12.02 -10.16
C VAL A 82 -1.13 -13.25 -10.47
N ALA A 83 -0.87 -14.40 -9.80
CA ALA A 83 -1.64 -15.61 -10.02
C ALA A 83 -3.11 -15.48 -9.59
N LEU A 84 -3.36 -14.85 -8.42
CA LEU A 84 -4.73 -14.68 -7.91
C LEU A 84 -5.50 -13.58 -8.64
N GLU A 85 -4.83 -12.52 -9.10
CA GLU A 85 -5.45 -11.54 -9.99
C GLU A 85 -5.90 -12.18 -11.30
N SER A 86 -5.01 -12.96 -11.94
CA SER A 86 -5.35 -13.71 -13.14
C SER A 86 -6.52 -14.68 -12.92
N LEU A 87 -6.56 -15.37 -11.78
CA LEU A 87 -7.68 -16.24 -11.40
C LEU A 87 -8.97 -15.43 -11.20
N GLN A 88 -8.90 -14.30 -10.50
CA GLN A 88 -10.03 -13.41 -10.26
C GLN A 88 -10.63 -12.89 -11.57
N SER A 89 -9.79 -12.51 -12.53
CA SER A 89 -10.21 -11.96 -13.84
C SER A 89 -10.85 -13.02 -14.74
N THR A 90 -10.46 -14.29 -14.59
CA THR A 90 -10.97 -15.42 -15.41
C THR A 90 -12.25 -16.04 -14.88
N LEU A 91 -12.54 -15.94 -13.58
CA LEU A 91 -13.72 -16.53 -12.95
C LEU A 91 -14.92 -15.55 -12.99
N PRO A 92 -15.98 -15.82 -13.79
CA PRO A 92 -17.05 -14.84 -14.03
C PRO A 92 -17.74 -14.35 -12.76
N GLY A 93 -18.03 -15.23 -11.80
CA GLY A 93 -18.69 -14.86 -10.55
C GLY A 93 -17.83 -13.95 -9.67
N ILE A 94 -16.53 -14.23 -9.58
CA ILE A 94 -15.59 -13.43 -8.80
C ILE A 94 -15.36 -12.07 -9.48
N ARG A 95 -15.22 -12.06 -10.80
CA ARG A 95 -15.09 -10.83 -11.60
C ARG A 95 -16.31 -9.92 -11.45
N GLN A 96 -17.52 -10.48 -11.51
CA GLN A 96 -18.77 -9.72 -11.32
C GLN A 96 -18.86 -9.14 -9.91
N PHE A 97 -18.51 -9.92 -8.89
CA PHE A 97 -18.48 -9.45 -7.52
C PHE A 97 -17.47 -8.31 -7.32
N SER A 98 -16.26 -8.45 -7.87
CA SER A 98 -15.26 -7.38 -7.85
C SER A 98 -15.75 -6.11 -8.55
N ALA A 99 -16.33 -6.24 -9.75
CA ALA A 99 -16.87 -5.11 -10.49
C ALA A 99 -18.02 -4.40 -9.75
N TRP A 100 -18.85 -5.15 -9.04
CA TRP A 100 -19.92 -4.60 -8.20
C TRP A 100 -19.35 -3.88 -6.97
N LEU A 101 -18.35 -4.47 -6.29
CA LEU A 101 -17.78 -3.91 -5.06
C LEU A 101 -16.98 -2.62 -5.33
N PHE A 102 -16.25 -2.57 -6.45
CA PHE A 102 -15.36 -1.45 -6.80
C PHE A 102 -15.92 -0.54 -7.90
N GLN A 103 -17.22 -0.69 -8.25
CA GLN A 103 -17.93 0.12 -9.26
C GLN A 103 -17.21 0.25 -10.60
N GLY A 104 -16.53 -0.80 -11.01
CA GLY A 104 -15.79 -0.89 -12.26
C GLY A 104 -14.35 -1.34 -12.07
N ASN A 105 -13.72 -1.72 -13.18
CA ASN A 105 -12.30 -2.06 -13.17
C ASN A 105 -11.46 -0.78 -13.08
N ARG A 106 -10.31 -0.86 -12.41
CA ARG A 106 -9.28 0.18 -12.51
C ARG A 106 -8.95 0.38 -13.99
N VAL A 107 -9.07 1.62 -14.46
CA VAL A 107 -8.61 1.97 -15.81
C VAL A 107 -7.10 2.03 -15.77
N GLY A 108 -6.44 1.11 -16.45
CA GLY A 108 -4.98 1.12 -16.53
C GLY A 108 -4.48 2.36 -17.25
N PHE A 109 -3.45 2.99 -16.73
CA PHE A 109 -2.77 4.11 -17.37
C PHE A 109 -1.49 3.62 -18.05
N ASP A 110 -1.47 3.65 -19.39
CA ASP A 110 -0.28 3.36 -20.18
C ASP A 110 0.47 4.66 -20.50
N PRO A 111 1.63 4.94 -19.90
CA PRO A 111 2.39 6.15 -20.19
C PRO A 111 2.96 6.18 -21.62
N PHE A 112 2.94 5.06 -22.34
CA PHE A 112 3.49 4.90 -23.69
C PHE A 112 2.42 4.71 -24.77
N ALA A 113 1.14 4.87 -24.44
CA ALA A 113 0.01 4.63 -25.34
C ALA A 113 0.08 5.40 -26.68
N ASP A 114 0.73 6.57 -26.73
CA ASP A 114 0.96 7.35 -27.95
C ASP A 114 2.16 6.89 -28.78
N GLY A 115 2.84 5.81 -28.37
CA GLY A 115 3.98 5.20 -29.08
C GLY A 115 5.30 5.95 -28.98
N GLY A 116 5.36 7.07 -28.22
CA GLY A 116 6.57 7.88 -28.09
C GLY A 116 7.32 7.64 -26.77
N LEU A 117 8.66 7.54 -26.83
CA LEU A 117 9.54 7.66 -25.68
C LEU A 117 9.99 9.11 -25.52
N SER A 118 9.68 9.74 -24.41
CA SER A 118 10.19 11.06 -24.04
C SER A 118 10.84 11.04 -22.66
N ALA A 119 11.75 11.97 -22.42
CA ALA A 119 12.40 12.11 -21.10
C ALA A 119 11.36 12.30 -19.98
N TRP A 120 10.25 13.03 -20.26
CA TRP A 120 9.15 13.23 -19.32
C TRP A 120 8.50 11.91 -18.93
N LYS A 121 8.14 11.05 -19.89
CA LYS A 121 7.50 9.75 -19.63
C LYS A 121 8.40 8.82 -18.83
N ILE A 122 9.69 8.76 -19.18
CA ILE A 122 10.67 8.00 -18.42
C ILE A 122 10.78 8.51 -16.99
N SER A 123 10.85 9.83 -16.80
CA SER A 123 10.88 10.44 -15.47
C SER A 123 9.63 10.12 -14.66
N PHE A 124 8.44 10.20 -15.28
CA PHE A 124 7.19 9.81 -14.62
C PHE A 124 7.20 8.34 -14.18
N VAL A 125 7.61 7.42 -15.06
CA VAL A 125 7.69 5.99 -14.72
C VAL A 125 8.66 5.74 -13.55
N VAL A 126 9.81 6.42 -13.54
CA VAL A 126 10.78 6.31 -12.43
C VAL A 126 10.17 6.83 -11.12
N VAL A 127 9.52 8.00 -11.14
CA VAL A 127 8.82 8.56 -9.98
C VAL A 127 7.75 7.58 -9.48
N ARG A 128 6.96 7.04 -10.38
CA ARG A 128 5.91 6.07 -10.04
C ARG A 128 6.46 4.78 -9.43
N LEU A 129 7.57 4.26 -9.94
CA LEU A 129 8.24 3.10 -9.35
C LEU A 129 8.76 3.39 -7.94
N ILE A 130 9.30 4.59 -7.70
CA ILE A 130 9.72 5.03 -6.36
C ILE A 130 8.51 5.12 -5.43
N GLU A 131 7.40 5.68 -5.90
CA GLU A 131 6.15 5.70 -5.11
C GLU A 131 5.72 4.28 -4.73
N LEU A 132 5.60 3.38 -5.71
CA LEU A 132 5.15 2.00 -5.50
C LEU A 132 6.07 1.21 -4.56
N ALA A 133 7.39 1.36 -4.72
CA ALA A 133 8.36 0.55 -3.98
C ALA A 133 8.82 1.16 -2.66
N VAL A 134 8.58 2.47 -2.43
CA VAL A 134 9.09 3.16 -1.23
C VAL A 134 7.98 3.90 -0.49
N ILE A 135 7.32 4.85 -1.16
CA ILE A 135 6.37 5.77 -0.48
C ILE A 135 5.12 5.02 -0.02
N VAL A 136 4.51 4.23 -0.91
CA VAL A 136 3.30 3.45 -0.62
C VAL A 136 3.55 2.45 0.51
N PRO A 137 4.59 1.58 0.45
CA PRO A 137 4.87 0.65 1.53
C PRO A 137 5.10 1.32 2.88
N LEU A 138 5.80 2.45 2.91
CA LEU A 138 6.01 3.20 4.15
C LEU A 138 4.69 3.76 4.69
N ALA A 139 3.94 4.48 3.87
CA ALA A 139 2.69 5.11 4.30
C ALA A 139 1.64 4.06 4.74
N GLU A 140 1.52 2.98 3.96
CA GLU A 140 0.54 1.93 4.25
C GLU A 140 0.91 1.09 5.47
N GLU A 141 2.16 0.65 5.61
CA GLU A 141 2.52 -0.19 6.75
C GLU A 141 2.54 0.59 8.07
N LEU A 142 2.91 1.86 8.04
CA LEU A 142 2.75 2.74 9.19
C LEU A 142 1.27 2.84 9.60
N PHE A 143 0.35 3.00 8.65
CA PHE A 143 -1.07 3.06 8.93
C PHE A 143 -1.63 1.69 9.37
N TRP A 144 -1.47 0.65 8.55
CA TRP A 144 -2.13 -0.65 8.80
C TRP A 144 -1.55 -1.37 10.02
N ARG A 145 -0.21 -1.50 10.13
CA ARG A 145 0.49 -2.29 11.16
C ARG A 145 1.03 -1.43 12.28
N GLY A 146 1.49 -0.23 11.95
CA GLY A 146 1.98 0.73 12.93
C GLY A 146 0.87 1.32 13.80
N PHE A 147 -0.28 1.62 13.21
CA PHE A 147 -1.41 2.26 13.89
C PHE A 147 -2.62 1.33 14.03
N LEU A 148 -3.34 1.04 12.94
CA LEU A 148 -4.69 0.45 13.00
C LEU A 148 -4.71 -0.92 13.70
N ALA A 149 -3.78 -1.81 13.36
CA ALA A 149 -3.73 -3.14 13.98
C ALA A 149 -3.55 -3.07 15.49
N ARG A 150 -2.79 -2.09 15.98
CA ARG A 150 -2.52 -1.87 17.40
C ARG A 150 -3.67 -1.12 18.08
N TYR A 151 -4.25 -0.13 17.40
CA TYR A 151 -5.40 0.63 17.88
C TYR A 151 -6.65 -0.25 18.09
N LEU A 152 -6.84 -1.27 17.26
CA LEU A 152 -7.91 -2.26 17.42
C LEU A 152 -7.69 -3.20 18.63
N ILE A 153 -6.53 -3.15 19.27
CA ILE A 153 -6.23 -3.89 20.51
C ILE A 153 -6.40 -2.99 21.73
N ALA A 154 -5.91 -1.74 21.67
CA ALA A 154 -6.07 -0.76 22.74
C ALA A 154 -6.07 0.67 22.16
N ASP A 155 -6.86 1.57 22.77
CA ASP A 155 -6.97 2.99 22.37
C ASP A 155 -5.62 3.72 22.41
N ASP A 156 -4.78 3.42 23.39
CA ASP A 156 -3.38 3.81 23.38
C ASP A 156 -2.57 2.79 22.57
N PHE A 157 -2.56 2.97 21.26
CA PHE A 157 -1.91 2.06 20.34
C PHE A 157 -0.40 1.91 20.56
N GLU A 158 0.25 2.92 21.15
CA GLU A 158 1.68 2.86 21.44
C GLU A 158 2.01 1.94 22.61
N SER A 159 1.07 1.70 23.53
CA SER A 159 1.20 0.72 24.60
C SER A 159 1.21 -0.72 24.10
N VAL A 160 0.68 -0.96 22.89
CA VAL A 160 0.62 -2.29 22.25
C VAL A 160 1.93 -2.54 21.50
N SER A 161 2.62 -3.63 21.81
CA SER A 161 3.87 -3.99 21.14
C SER A 161 3.66 -4.34 19.67
N HIS A 162 4.66 -4.05 18.82
CA HIS A 162 4.62 -4.48 17.42
C HIS A 162 4.46 -6.00 17.33
N GLY A 163 3.54 -6.45 16.47
CA GLY A 163 3.25 -7.86 16.24
C GLY A 163 2.34 -8.51 17.28
N ASP A 164 1.85 -7.77 18.29
CA ASP A 164 0.78 -8.24 19.14
C ASP A 164 -0.49 -8.48 18.32
N PHE A 165 -1.26 -9.47 18.72
CA PHE A 165 -2.27 -10.08 17.88
C PHE A 165 -3.57 -10.33 18.65
N THR A 166 -4.67 -9.94 18.07
CA THR A 166 -6.00 -10.49 18.35
C THR A 166 -6.62 -10.97 17.03
N LEU A 167 -7.49 -11.97 17.07
CA LEU A 167 -8.18 -12.43 15.86
C LEU A 167 -8.99 -11.28 15.23
N PHE A 168 -9.58 -10.44 16.06
CA PHE A 168 -10.35 -9.27 15.61
C PHE A 168 -9.46 -8.28 14.83
N SER A 169 -8.33 -7.85 15.40
CA SER A 169 -7.42 -6.91 14.71
C SER A 169 -6.88 -7.49 13.41
N PHE A 170 -6.55 -8.79 13.41
CA PHE A 170 -6.07 -9.50 12.22
C PHE A 170 -7.11 -9.51 11.09
N LEU A 171 -8.34 -9.89 11.40
CA LEU A 171 -9.42 -9.97 10.41
C LEU A 171 -9.82 -8.59 9.90
N VAL A 172 -10.01 -7.61 10.80
CA VAL A 172 -10.40 -6.25 10.41
C VAL A 172 -9.35 -5.60 9.51
N VAL A 173 -8.06 -5.69 9.88
CA VAL A 173 -7.00 -5.12 9.04
C VAL A 173 -6.90 -5.84 7.70
N THR A 174 -7.04 -7.17 7.66
CA THR A 174 -7.03 -7.93 6.40
C THR A 174 -8.20 -7.54 5.49
N ILE A 175 -9.42 -7.45 6.03
CA ILE A 175 -10.61 -7.09 5.26
C ILE A 175 -10.53 -5.64 4.78
N ALA A 176 -10.14 -4.72 5.66
CA ALA A 176 -10.00 -3.31 5.32
C ALA A 176 -8.92 -3.09 4.23
N PHE A 177 -7.78 -3.77 4.34
CA PHE A 177 -6.74 -3.76 3.30
C PHE A 177 -7.27 -4.31 1.97
N ALA A 178 -7.93 -5.46 2.00
CA ALA A 178 -8.50 -6.08 0.79
C ALA A 178 -9.57 -5.20 0.13
N SER A 179 -10.41 -4.52 0.93
CA SER A 179 -11.45 -3.62 0.41
C SER A 179 -10.91 -2.34 -0.25
N ALA A 180 -9.63 -2.02 -0.04
CA ALA A 180 -8.96 -0.91 -0.72
C ALA A 180 -8.35 -1.30 -2.09
N HIS A 181 -8.45 -2.59 -2.48
CA HIS A 181 -7.81 -3.10 -3.70
C HIS A 181 -8.82 -3.80 -4.61
N PRO A 182 -8.91 -3.41 -5.89
CA PRO A 182 -9.77 -4.11 -6.87
C PRO A 182 -9.42 -5.60 -7.02
N GLU A 183 -8.16 -5.97 -6.84
CA GLU A 183 -7.64 -7.34 -6.80
C GLU A 183 -7.88 -7.97 -5.41
N PHE A 184 -9.13 -7.92 -4.91
CA PHE A 184 -9.47 -8.23 -3.51
C PHE A 184 -9.07 -9.66 -3.09
N LEU A 185 -9.09 -10.63 -4.01
CA LEU A 185 -8.67 -12.00 -3.72
C LEU A 185 -7.16 -12.06 -3.42
N ALA A 186 -6.37 -11.43 -4.28
CA ALA A 186 -4.93 -11.31 -4.10
C ALA A 186 -4.61 -10.51 -2.82
N ALA A 187 -5.29 -9.36 -2.63
CA ALA A 187 -5.10 -8.51 -1.47
C ALA A 187 -5.48 -9.19 -0.15
N THR A 188 -6.52 -10.04 -0.14
CA THR A 188 -6.89 -10.83 1.05
C THR A 188 -5.78 -11.80 1.44
N VAL A 189 -5.29 -12.61 0.50
CA VAL A 189 -4.24 -13.60 0.77
C VAL A 189 -2.93 -12.90 1.15
N TRP A 190 -2.55 -11.87 0.41
CA TRP A 190 -1.35 -11.08 0.70
C TRP A 190 -1.45 -10.37 2.05
N GLY A 191 -2.61 -9.79 2.39
CA GLY A 191 -2.88 -9.16 3.68
C GLY A 191 -2.75 -10.15 4.85
N MET A 192 -3.20 -11.40 4.69
CA MET A 192 -2.98 -12.44 5.68
C MET A 192 -1.50 -12.80 5.81
N MET A 193 -0.77 -12.88 4.70
CA MET A 193 0.67 -13.19 4.72
C MET A 193 1.48 -12.13 5.46
N ILE A 194 1.24 -10.85 5.20
CA ILE A 194 2.00 -9.78 5.85
C ILE A 194 1.60 -9.62 7.32
N ASN A 195 0.33 -9.85 7.68
CA ASN A 195 -0.08 -9.89 9.09
C ASN A 195 0.57 -11.06 9.85
N ALA A 196 0.71 -12.23 9.21
CA ALA A 196 1.45 -13.36 9.78
C ALA A 196 2.95 -13.06 9.93
N LEU A 197 3.56 -12.37 8.95
CA LEU A 197 4.94 -11.89 9.01
C LEU A 197 5.12 -10.91 10.17
N TYR A 198 4.20 -9.94 10.31
CA TYR A 198 4.22 -8.96 11.40
C TYR A 198 4.20 -9.63 12.77
N ARG A 199 3.27 -10.56 12.98
CA ARG A 199 3.18 -11.37 14.20
C ARG A 199 4.47 -12.15 14.49
N LYS A 200 5.06 -12.76 13.45
CA LYS A 200 6.26 -13.59 13.59
C LYS A 200 7.52 -12.78 13.86
N THR A 201 7.69 -11.67 13.18
CA THR A 201 8.93 -10.86 13.26
C THR A 201 8.87 -9.79 14.35
N ARG A 202 7.65 -9.39 14.77
CA ARG A 202 7.40 -8.26 15.68
C ARG A 202 8.11 -6.98 15.21
N ASN A 203 8.28 -6.84 13.89
CA ASN A 203 9.05 -5.78 13.28
C ASN A 203 8.27 -5.13 12.12
N LEU A 204 7.92 -3.86 12.28
CA LEU A 204 7.23 -3.06 11.26
C LEU A 204 8.06 -2.96 9.97
N TRP A 205 9.38 -2.83 10.09
CA TRP A 205 10.28 -2.71 8.93
C TRP A 205 10.36 -3.99 8.09
N ALA A 206 10.10 -5.16 8.69
CA ALA A 206 9.92 -6.39 7.92
C ALA A 206 8.67 -6.33 7.03
N CYS A 207 7.56 -5.73 7.53
CA CYS A 207 6.36 -5.53 6.72
C CYS A 207 6.61 -4.52 5.59
N VAL A 208 7.22 -3.38 5.90
CA VAL A 208 7.62 -2.40 4.87
C VAL A 208 8.49 -3.05 3.80
N THR A 209 9.46 -3.89 4.20
CA THR A 209 10.35 -4.58 3.25
C THR A 209 9.59 -5.59 2.38
N MET A 210 8.71 -6.41 2.98
CA MET A 210 7.88 -7.35 2.21
C MET A 210 7.04 -6.61 1.18
N HIS A 211 6.39 -5.52 1.59
CA HIS A 211 5.54 -4.70 0.73
C HIS A 211 6.36 -4.04 -0.40
N ALA A 212 7.48 -3.42 -0.06
CA ALA A 212 8.39 -2.79 -1.03
C ALA A 212 8.89 -3.78 -2.10
N VAL A 213 9.27 -4.99 -1.68
CA VAL A 213 9.70 -6.06 -2.60
C VAL A 213 8.55 -6.51 -3.50
N THR A 214 7.36 -6.75 -2.94
CA THR A 214 6.17 -7.12 -3.73
C THR A 214 5.86 -6.07 -4.78
N ASN A 215 5.75 -4.80 -4.37
CA ASN A 215 5.38 -3.70 -5.27
C ASN A 215 6.47 -3.39 -6.30
N GLY A 216 7.75 -3.45 -5.91
CA GLY A 216 8.86 -3.24 -6.84
C GLY A 216 8.90 -4.32 -7.94
N LEU A 217 8.69 -5.58 -7.57
CA LEU A 217 8.60 -6.69 -8.53
C LEU A 217 7.34 -6.59 -9.40
N LEU A 218 6.21 -6.20 -8.80
CA LEU A 218 4.97 -5.98 -9.55
C LEU A 218 5.12 -4.84 -10.57
N GLY A 219 5.76 -3.73 -10.18
CA GLY A 219 6.08 -2.63 -11.09
C GLY A 219 6.95 -3.08 -12.27
N GLY A 220 7.98 -3.89 -11.99
CA GLY A 220 8.79 -4.52 -13.04
C GLY A 220 7.99 -5.46 -13.94
N TYR A 221 7.11 -6.27 -13.37
CA TYR A 221 6.20 -7.14 -14.11
C TYR A 221 5.27 -6.35 -15.05
N ILE A 222 4.68 -5.25 -14.57
CA ILE A 222 3.81 -4.38 -15.37
C ILE A 222 4.56 -3.81 -16.58
N LEU A 223 5.76 -3.29 -16.36
CA LEU A 223 6.60 -2.73 -17.43
C LEU A 223 7.01 -3.78 -18.47
N PHE A 224 7.22 -5.03 -18.04
CA PHE A 224 7.63 -6.12 -18.94
C PHE A 224 6.45 -6.68 -19.74
N THR A 225 5.26 -6.76 -19.12
CA THR A 225 4.07 -7.42 -19.72
C THR A 225 3.06 -6.45 -20.31
N ASN A 226 3.21 -5.15 -20.09
CA ASN A 226 2.24 -4.09 -20.41
C ASN A 226 0.87 -4.29 -19.73
N ASN A 227 0.83 -4.94 -18.58
CA ASN A 227 -0.40 -5.14 -17.80
C ASN A 227 -0.73 -3.88 -16.97
N TRP A 228 -0.99 -2.76 -17.67
CA TRP A 228 -1.20 -1.44 -17.08
C TRP A 228 -2.41 -1.34 -16.14
N HIS A 229 -3.33 -2.30 -16.16
CA HIS A 229 -4.44 -2.35 -15.21
C HIS A 229 -4.00 -2.60 -13.75
N LEU A 230 -2.77 -3.08 -13.54
CA LEU A 230 -2.16 -3.27 -12.22
C LEU A 230 -1.32 -2.07 -11.75
N TRP A 231 -1.24 -1.03 -12.61
CA TRP A 231 -0.38 0.14 -12.39
C TRP A 231 -0.89 1.10 -11.30
#